data_ec45e886472dea2cc3b2f37013240df4
#
_entry.id   ec45e886472dea2cc3b2f37013240df4
#
_cell.length_a   1.000
_cell.length_b   1.000
_cell.length_c   1.000
_cell.angle_alpha   90.00
_cell.angle_beta   90.00
_cell.angle_gamma   90.00
#
_symmetry.space_group_name_H-M   'P 1'
#
loop_
_entity.id
_entity.type
_entity.pdbx_description
1 polymer ?
#
loop_
_entity_poly.entity_id
_entity_poly.type
_entity_poly.pdbx_seq_one_letter_code
_entity_poly.pdbx_strand_id
1 'polypeptide(L)'
;MPGYTPRAARGRTQIFLASTLYGAATLAAAVDAGSIGPADRRLLLISNNAATPETTPAVDEMPGFERLRGRFDRVLSWNETISPFHPGGWSPRSDDAPLWERHLRLLWNLGEDDIELVLESIQVNPAMAVAGVFQGAPIDVYADGLMSYGPTRNKLDPLIGTRVRRLLHLDLVPGLRPLLLTEFGVEPEVLPTEVFTKVLGEVADAAPRGVASASERIATGDGPALMLGQYLSALDILTPQEEEELHVRMLRGAVALGHRTVVFKPHPTAPARWSRLLEKKAAELGAELTVLDTPVLAEVLYQRMRPALVIGCFSTALLTASVFYGLPVARIGTEVLLERLSPYQNSNRVPVTIVDALLPDLEDRRAVAAGAAPVDERAGRRLTGLVSAVGFAMQSKIYPGLRPAAERYLSAHLDAHTWRYFKRRRLTALALPGAVPSQLAFIPRNEAVRRVARRARALKRTALKRTATG
;
A
#
# COMPACT_ATOMS: atom_id res chain seq x y z
N MET A 1 -31.61 3.74 -54.07
CA MET A 1 -30.56 4.14 -53.15
C MET A 1 -31.11 3.95 -51.75
N PRO A 2 -30.69 2.95 -50.93
CA PRO A 2 -31.11 2.87 -49.52
C PRO A 2 -30.45 4.01 -48.79
N GLY A 3 -31.26 4.81 -48.07
CA GLY A 3 -30.83 5.97 -47.34
C GLY A 3 -29.76 5.64 -46.31
N TYR A 4 -28.63 6.34 -46.35
CA TYR A 4 -27.59 6.34 -45.32
C TYR A 4 -28.19 6.96 -44.05
N THR A 5 -28.62 6.12 -43.12
CA THR A 5 -28.98 6.55 -41.79
C THR A 5 -27.64 6.90 -41.08
N PRO A 6 -27.42 8.15 -40.61
CA PRO A 6 -26.22 8.47 -39.85
C PRO A 6 -26.16 7.51 -38.69
N ARG A 7 -25.04 6.79 -38.56
CA ARG A 7 -24.75 5.98 -37.36
C ARG A 7 -24.83 6.93 -36.17
N ALA A 8 -25.73 6.65 -35.23
CA ALA A 8 -25.82 7.44 -34.00
C ALA A 8 -24.40 7.59 -33.41
N ALA A 9 -24.07 8.78 -32.94
CA ALA A 9 -22.79 9.01 -32.28
C ALA A 9 -22.63 7.98 -31.17
N ARG A 10 -21.50 7.27 -31.14
CA ARG A 10 -21.21 6.32 -30.09
C ARG A 10 -21.05 7.09 -28.75
N GLY A 11 -21.79 6.66 -27.74
CA GLY A 11 -21.60 7.19 -26.39
C GLY A 11 -20.24 6.78 -25.82
N ARG A 12 -19.75 7.53 -24.86
CA ARG A 12 -18.53 7.22 -24.10
C ARG A 12 -18.91 6.70 -22.72
N THR A 13 -18.54 5.46 -22.43
CA THR A 13 -18.75 4.85 -21.10
C THR A 13 -17.42 4.59 -20.41
N GLN A 14 -17.26 5.13 -19.23
CA GLN A 14 -16.11 4.86 -18.35
C GLN A 14 -16.49 3.77 -17.35
N ILE A 15 -15.63 2.74 -17.24
CA ILE A 15 -15.77 1.64 -16.28
C ILE A 15 -14.64 1.78 -15.25
N PHE A 16 -15.03 2.10 -14.03
CA PHE A 16 -14.15 2.21 -12.88
C PHE A 16 -14.15 0.90 -12.11
N LEU A 17 -13.01 0.48 -11.58
CA LEU A 17 -12.89 -0.70 -10.73
C LEU A 17 -12.34 -0.31 -9.37
N ALA A 18 -13.04 -0.67 -8.28
CA ALA A 18 -12.57 -0.49 -6.91
C ALA A 18 -12.74 -1.78 -6.10
N SER A 19 -11.72 -2.12 -5.32
CA SER A 19 -11.75 -3.26 -4.39
C SER A 19 -11.79 -2.83 -2.91
N THR A 20 -11.68 -1.53 -2.63
CA THR A 20 -11.69 -0.95 -1.28
C THR A 20 -12.50 0.35 -1.25
N LEU A 21 -13.02 0.72 -0.06
CA LEU A 21 -13.66 2.02 0.12
C LEU A 21 -12.67 3.17 -0.10
N TYR A 22 -11.40 2.97 0.24
CA TYR A 22 -10.35 3.95 0.00
C TYR A 22 -10.11 4.15 -1.51
N GLY A 23 -10.08 3.06 -2.29
CA GLY A 23 -10.01 3.12 -3.75
C GLY A 23 -11.23 3.80 -4.36
N ALA A 24 -12.44 3.52 -3.88
CA ALA A 24 -13.66 4.20 -4.32
C ALA A 24 -13.61 5.71 -4.02
N ALA A 25 -13.09 6.12 -2.86
CA ALA A 25 -12.87 7.53 -2.51
C ALA A 25 -11.80 8.18 -3.41
N THR A 26 -10.74 7.45 -3.76
CA THR A 26 -9.70 7.92 -4.70
C THR A 26 -10.29 8.17 -6.09
N LEU A 27 -11.14 7.26 -6.57
CA LEU A 27 -11.84 7.41 -7.86
C LEU A 27 -12.83 8.58 -7.83
N ALA A 28 -13.61 8.74 -6.75
CA ALA A 28 -14.51 9.87 -6.57
C ALA A 28 -13.75 11.21 -6.61
N ALA A 29 -12.60 11.28 -5.92
CA ALA A 29 -11.73 12.45 -5.95
C ALA A 29 -11.13 12.71 -7.34
N ALA A 30 -10.78 11.67 -8.08
CA ALA A 30 -10.28 11.81 -9.46
C ALA A 30 -11.36 12.38 -10.41
N VAL A 31 -12.61 12.00 -10.20
CA VAL A 31 -13.76 12.57 -10.92
C VAL A 31 -13.96 14.03 -10.54
N ASP A 32 -13.99 14.35 -9.23
CA ASP A 32 -14.20 15.71 -8.73
C ASP A 32 -13.07 16.68 -9.12
N ALA A 33 -11.84 16.18 -9.21
CA ALA A 33 -10.67 16.94 -9.65
C ALA A 33 -10.64 17.19 -11.17
N GLY A 34 -11.52 16.52 -11.95
CA GLY A 34 -11.46 16.56 -13.40
C GLY A 34 -10.27 15.79 -13.99
N SER A 35 -9.54 15.04 -13.18
CA SER A 35 -8.43 14.18 -13.66
C SER A 35 -8.94 13.08 -14.60
N ILE A 36 -10.19 12.67 -14.45
CA ILE A 36 -10.89 11.80 -15.40
C ILE A 36 -11.80 12.68 -16.27
N GLY A 37 -11.59 12.63 -17.59
CA GLY A 37 -12.34 13.43 -18.53
C GLY A 37 -13.86 13.14 -18.53
N PRO A 38 -14.67 13.95 -19.24
CA PRO A 38 -16.11 13.76 -19.29
C PRO A 38 -16.48 12.45 -20.01
N ALA A 39 -17.60 11.86 -19.63
CA ALA A 39 -18.20 10.70 -20.28
C ALA A 39 -19.73 10.81 -20.21
N ASP A 40 -20.42 10.09 -21.10
CA ASP A 40 -21.88 10.02 -21.08
C ASP A 40 -22.39 9.13 -19.95
N ARG A 41 -21.56 8.13 -19.55
CA ARG A 41 -21.85 7.23 -18.44
C ARG A 41 -20.60 6.84 -17.67
N ARG A 42 -20.74 6.72 -16.34
CA ARG A 42 -19.74 6.21 -15.41
C ARG A 42 -20.28 5.01 -14.64
N LEU A 43 -19.67 3.86 -14.81
CA LEU A 43 -20.00 2.63 -14.11
C LEU A 43 -18.91 2.34 -13.08
N LEU A 44 -19.27 2.20 -11.80
CA LEU A 44 -18.37 1.74 -10.77
C LEU A 44 -18.54 0.23 -10.57
N LEU A 45 -17.53 -0.52 -10.89
CA LEU A 45 -17.45 -1.97 -10.69
C LEU A 45 -16.79 -2.24 -9.34
N ILE A 46 -17.54 -2.77 -8.38
CA ILE A 46 -17.05 -3.13 -7.04
C ILE A 46 -16.60 -4.58 -7.04
N SER A 47 -15.41 -4.84 -6.50
CA SER A 47 -14.90 -6.19 -6.30
C SER A 47 -14.57 -6.44 -4.84
N ASN A 48 -15.21 -7.45 -4.24
CA ASN A 48 -14.86 -7.95 -2.93
C ASN A 48 -13.81 -9.06 -3.06
N ASN A 49 -12.57 -8.73 -2.78
CA ASN A 49 -11.40 -9.62 -2.93
C ASN A 49 -11.04 -10.38 -1.64
N ALA A 50 -11.88 -10.32 -0.61
CA ALA A 50 -11.65 -11.08 0.63
C ALA A 50 -11.55 -12.59 0.33
N ALA A 51 -10.81 -13.34 1.16
CA ALA A 51 -10.68 -14.80 0.99
C ALA A 51 -12.05 -15.52 1.00
N THR A 52 -13.02 -14.97 1.72
CA THR A 52 -14.40 -15.44 1.77
C THR A 52 -15.32 -14.22 1.57
N PRO A 53 -15.60 -13.83 0.31
CA PRO A 53 -16.39 -12.64 -0.01
C PRO A 53 -17.80 -12.67 0.61
N GLU A 54 -18.37 -13.85 0.77
CA GLU A 54 -19.73 -14.07 1.30
C GLU A 54 -19.88 -13.66 2.77
N THR A 55 -18.77 -13.58 3.50
CA THR A 55 -18.77 -13.23 4.95
C THR A 55 -18.20 -11.86 5.24
N THR A 56 -17.77 -11.14 4.21
CA THR A 56 -17.13 -9.83 4.33
C THR A 56 -17.99 -8.78 3.62
N PRO A 57 -18.32 -7.65 4.25
CA PRO A 57 -19.11 -6.60 3.59
C PRO A 57 -18.48 -6.15 2.27
N ALA A 58 -19.31 -6.00 1.24
CA ALA A 58 -18.88 -5.39 -0.01
C ALA A 58 -18.58 -3.90 0.18
N VAL A 59 -17.82 -3.31 -0.73
CA VAL A 59 -17.41 -1.90 -0.61
C VAL A 59 -18.60 -0.95 -0.56
N ASP A 60 -19.65 -1.23 -1.32
CA ASP A 60 -20.89 -0.44 -1.38
C ASP A 60 -21.80 -0.63 -0.15
N GLU A 61 -21.53 -1.60 0.69
CA GLU A 61 -22.17 -1.80 2.01
C GLU A 61 -21.39 -1.12 3.14
N MET A 62 -20.18 -0.64 2.87
CA MET A 62 -19.34 -0.02 3.90
C MET A 62 -19.86 1.38 4.29
N PRO A 63 -19.76 1.75 5.58
CA PRO A 63 -20.14 3.08 6.04
C PRO A 63 -19.44 4.20 5.27
N GLY A 64 -20.21 5.14 4.74
CA GLY A 64 -19.72 6.28 3.98
C GLY A 64 -19.71 6.09 2.47
N PHE A 65 -19.89 4.89 1.94
CA PHE A 65 -19.93 4.66 0.49
C PHE A 65 -21.04 5.47 -0.21
N GLU A 66 -22.21 5.60 0.40
CA GLU A 66 -23.33 6.38 -0.17
C GLU A 66 -22.96 7.82 -0.52
N ARG A 67 -21.96 8.42 0.17
CA ARG A 67 -21.45 9.75 -0.16
C ARG A 67 -20.65 9.78 -1.47
N LEU A 68 -20.14 8.63 -1.89
CA LEU A 68 -19.34 8.48 -3.13
C LEU A 68 -20.22 8.16 -4.34
N ARG A 69 -21.34 7.48 -4.12
CA ARG A 69 -22.23 6.90 -5.14
C ARG A 69 -22.65 7.92 -6.22
N GLY A 70 -22.91 9.16 -5.84
CA GLY A 70 -23.42 10.20 -6.76
C GLY A 70 -22.47 10.60 -7.89
N ARG A 71 -21.19 10.15 -7.88
CA ARG A 71 -20.22 10.36 -8.96
C ARG A 71 -20.35 9.33 -10.08
N PHE A 72 -21.15 8.29 -9.88
CA PHE A 72 -21.31 7.17 -10.79
C PHE A 72 -22.79 6.94 -11.11
N ASP A 73 -23.10 6.70 -12.38
CA ASP A 73 -24.47 6.46 -12.82
C ASP A 73 -24.99 5.09 -12.36
N ARG A 74 -24.10 4.10 -12.24
CA ARG A 74 -24.42 2.77 -11.73
C ARG A 74 -23.25 2.19 -10.93
N VAL A 75 -23.61 1.41 -9.91
CA VAL A 75 -22.67 0.57 -9.15
C VAL A 75 -23.02 -0.89 -9.44
N LEU A 76 -22.02 -1.67 -9.82
CA LEU A 76 -22.15 -3.07 -10.26
C LEU A 76 -21.21 -3.94 -9.43
N SER A 77 -21.64 -5.16 -9.14
CA SER A 77 -20.80 -6.17 -8.47
C SER A 77 -20.03 -7.00 -9.49
N TRP A 78 -18.70 -6.99 -9.38
CA TRP A 78 -17.85 -7.88 -10.14
C TRP A 78 -18.01 -9.34 -9.70
N ASN A 79 -18.15 -9.57 -8.39
CA ASN A 79 -18.35 -10.91 -7.83
C ASN A 79 -19.63 -11.57 -8.39
N GLU A 80 -20.76 -10.85 -8.45
CA GLU A 80 -21.98 -11.34 -9.08
C GLU A 80 -21.81 -11.59 -10.58
N THR A 81 -21.11 -10.68 -11.26
CA THR A 81 -20.88 -10.75 -12.71
C THR A 81 -20.14 -12.02 -13.11
N ILE A 82 -19.16 -12.47 -12.32
CA ILE A 82 -18.35 -13.66 -12.61
C ILE A 82 -18.73 -14.88 -11.78
N SER A 83 -19.82 -14.79 -11.00
CA SER A 83 -20.28 -15.93 -10.18
C SER A 83 -20.33 -17.22 -10.99
N PRO A 84 -19.88 -18.37 -10.44
CA PRO A 84 -19.46 -18.64 -9.05
C PRO A 84 -17.95 -18.47 -8.79
N PHE A 85 -17.22 -17.76 -9.60
CA PHE A 85 -15.76 -17.65 -9.50
C PHE A 85 -15.34 -16.58 -8.50
N HIS A 86 -14.18 -16.80 -7.84
CA HIS A 86 -13.57 -15.82 -6.96
C HIS A 86 -12.81 -14.75 -7.79
N PRO A 87 -12.99 -13.43 -7.53
CA PRO A 87 -12.41 -12.36 -8.35
C PRO A 87 -10.89 -12.38 -8.42
N GLY A 88 -10.21 -12.77 -7.35
CA GLY A 88 -8.74 -12.88 -7.32
C GLY A 88 -8.18 -14.03 -8.16
N GLY A 89 -9.00 -15.04 -8.46
CA GLY A 89 -8.57 -16.25 -9.20
C GLY A 89 -9.10 -16.33 -10.63
N TRP A 90 -10.13 -15.56 -10.98
CA TRP A 90 -10.74 -15.63 -12.30
C TRP A 90 -10.08 -14.71 -13.30
N SER A 91 -9.90 -15.22 -14.52
CA SER A 91 -9.46 -14.45 -15.68
C SER A 91 -10.08 -15.08 -16.95
N PRO A 92 -10.49 -14.29 -17.95
CA PRO A 92 -10.97 -14.85 -19.21
C PRO A 92 -9.81 -15.56 -19.92
N ARG A 93 -10.11 -16.63 -20.66
CA ARG A 93 -9.18 -17.16 -21.65
C ARG A 93 -9.08 -16.16 -22.80
N SER A 94 -7.92 -16.05 -23.42
CA SER A 94 -7.68 -15.10 -24.52
C SER A 94 -8.71 -15.28 -25.65
N ASP A 95 -9.04 -16.52 -25.99
CA ASP A 95 -9.97 -16.87 -27.07
C ASP A 95 -11.43 -16.56 -26.71
N ASP A 96 -11.75 -16.51 -25.41
CA ASP A 96 -13.10 -16.24 -24.92
C ASP A 96 -13.34 -14.73 -24.67
N ALA A 97 -12.30 -13.90 -24.68
CA ALA A 97 -12.42 -12.48 -24.38
C ALA A 97 -13.47 -11.74 -25.23
N PRO A 98 -13.58 -11.94 -26.56
CA PRO A 98 -14.62 -11.30 -27.35
C PRO A 98 -16.05 -11.72 -26.97
N LEU A 99 -16.22 -12.97 -26.52
CA LEU A 99 -17.51 -13.47 -26.04
C LEU A 99 -17.87 -12.84 -24.70
N TRP A 100 -16.90 -12.71 -23.80
CA TRP A 100 -17.06 -12.03 -22.51
C TRP A 100 -17.36 -10.55 -22.71
N GLU A 101 -16.65 -9.85 -23.59
CA GLU A 101 -16.93 -8.44 -23.90
C GLU A 101 -18.37 -8.29 -24.39
N ARG A 102 -18.80 -9.10 -25.36
CA ARG A 102 -20.18 -9.07 -25.86
C ARG A 102 -21.19 -9.36 -24.74
N HIS A 103 -20.93 -10.35 -23.89
CA HIS A 103 -21.79 -10.69 -22.76
C HIS A 103 -21.93 -9.52 -21.81
N LEU A 104 -20.81 -8.89 -21.39
CA LEU A 104 -20.83 -7.76 -20.48
C LEU A 104 -21.47 -6.51 -21.10
N ARG A 105 -21.28 -6.28 -22.41
CA ARG A 105 -21.96 -5.19 -23.11
C ARG A 105 -23.49 -5.36 -23.06
N LEU A 106 -23.99 -6.58 -23.20
CA LEU A 106 -25.42 -6.88 -23.06
C LEU A 106 -25.89 -6.76 -21.60
N LEU A 107 -25.17 -7.39 -20.65
CA LEU A 107 -25.52 -7.43 -19.23
C LEU A 107 -25.57 -6.03 -18.60
N TRP A 108 -24.62 -5.17 -18.96
CA TRP A 108 -24.49 -3.82 -18.42
C TRP A 108 -25.16 -2.76 -19.30
N ASN A 109 -25.78 -3.17 -20.41
CA ASN A 109 -26.47 -2.30 -21.38
C ASN A 109 -25.52 -1.23 -21.95
N LEU A 110 -24.31 -1.62 -22.37
CA LEU A 110 -23.30 -0.72 -22.92
C LEU A 110 -23.52 -0.38 -24.40
N GLY A 111 -24.23 -1.23 -25.11
CA GLY A 111 -24.45 -1.06 -26.57
C GLY A 111 -23.11 -1.01 -27.34
N GLU A 112 -23.00 -0.04 -28.24
CA GLU A 112 -21.83 0.21 -29.08
C GLU A 112 -20.92 1.33 -28.52
N ASP A 113 -21.08 1.72 -27.23
CA ASP A 113 -20.31 2.78 -26.62
C ASP A 113 -18.80 2.51 -26.69
N ASP A 114 -18.04 3.57 -26.85
CA ASP A 114 -16.59 3.54 -26.67
C ASP A 114 -16.28 3.39 -25.17
N ILE A 115 -15.57 2.32 -24.82
CA ILE A 115 -15.26 1.98 -23.43
C ILE A 115 -13.90 2.55 -23.06
N GLU A 116 -13.82 3.18 -21.89
CA GLU A 116 -12.58 3.54 -21.21
C GLU A 116 -12.53 2.87 -19.84
N LEU A 117 -11.35 2.37 -19.45
CA LEU A 117 -11.15 1.70 -18.17
C LEU A 117 -10.38 2.57 -17.20
N VAL A 118 -10.81 2.60 -15.94
CA VAL A 118 -10.07 3.20 -14.83
C VAL A 118 -9.86 2.13 -13.76
N LEU A 119 -8.64 1.57 -13.70
CA LEU A 119 -8.36 0.33 -13.00
C LEU A 119 -7.37 0.51 -11.85
N GLU A 120 -7.58 -0.25 -10.77
CA GLU A 120 -6.72 -0.30 -9.61
C GLU A 120 -5.39 -1.03 -9.94
N SER A 121 -4.26 -0.36 -9.82
CA SER A 121 -2.88 -0.91 -9.87
C SER A 121 -2.50 -1.81 -11.05
N ILE A 122 -3.40 -2.42 -11.75
CA ILE A 122 -3.26 -3.32 -12.92
C ILE A 122 -2.15 -4.40 -12.84
N GLN A 123 -1.91 -4.95 -11.66
CA GLN A 123 -0.87 -5.96 -11.45
C GLN A 123 -1.42 -7.36 -11.13
N VAL A 124 -2.68 -7.44 -10.73
CA VAL A 124 -3.39 -8.64 -10.31
C VAL A 124 -4.85 -8.60 -10.73
N ASN A 125 -5.56 -9.72 -10.65
CA ASN A 125 -7.01 -9.75 -10.77
C ASN A 125 -7.66 -9.04 -9.55
N PRO A 126 -8.80 -8.41 -9.76
CA PRO A 126 -9.65 -8.41 -10.96
C PRO A 126 -9.25 -7.40 -12.06
N ALA A 127 -8.36 -6.44 -11.80
CA ALA A 127 -8.00 -5.40 -12.77
C ALA A 127 -7.47 -6.00 -14.09
N MET A 128 -6.61 -7.03 -14.01
CA MET A 128 -6.10 -7.74 -15.18
C MET A 128 -7.21 -8.45 -15.96
N ALA A 129 -8.19 -9.04 -15.27
CA ALA A 129 -9.31 -9.72 -15.91
C ALA A 129 -10.20 -8.74 -16.68
N VAL A 130 -10.55 -7.59 -16.07
CA VAL A 130 -11.33 -6.53 -16.73
C VAL A 130 -10.59 -5.98 -17.95
N ALA A 131 -9.28 -5.70 -17.82
CA ALA A 131 -8.45 -5.26 -18.94
C ALA A 131 -8.36 -6.30 -20.05
N GLY A 132 -8.37 -7.59 -19.69
CA GLY A 132 -8.36 -8.72 -20.62
C GLY A 132 -9.69 -8.91 -21.38
N VAL A 133 -10.83 -8.57 -20.78
CA VAL A 133 -12.14 -8.60 -21.43
C VAL A 133 -12.26 -7.46 -22.44
N PHE A 134 -12.02 -6.22 -22.04
CA PHE A 134 -12.15 -5.04 -22.90
C PHE A 134 -10.81 -4.73 -23.60
N GLN A 135 -10.42 -5.59 -24.53
CA GLN A 135 -9.08 -5.54 -25.15
C GLN A 135 -8.82 -4.27 -25.99
N GLY A 136 -9.86 -3.64 -26.52
CA GLY A 136 -9.74 -2.40 -27.31
C GLY A 136 -9.75 -1.12 -26.46
N ALA A 137 -10.07 -1.20 -25.17
CA ALA A 137 -10.27 -0.02 -24.33
C ALA A 137 -8.93 0.59 -23.87
N PRO A 138 -8.76 1.93 -23.95
CA PRO A 138 -7.66 2.62 -23.27
C PRO A 138 -7.82 2.51 -21.76
N ILE A 139 -6.70 2.56 -21.03
CA ILE A 139 -6.65 2.32 -19.61
C ILE A 139 -6.02 3.52 -18.90
N ASP A 140 -6.71 4.07 -17.92
CA ASP A 140 -6.12 4.89 -16.87
C ASP A 140 -5.94 4.01 -15.64
N VAL A 141 -4.78 4.06 -15.02
CA VAL A 141 -4.50 3.32 -13.78
C VAL A 141 -4.49 4.27 -12.62
N TYR A 142 -5.10 3.88 -11.51
CA TYR A 142 -4.89 4.57 -10.24
C TYR A 142 -4.18 3.67 -9.23
N ALA A 143 -3.37 4.26 -8.37
CA ALA A 143 -2.66 3.58 -7.31
C ALA A 143 -2.64 4.46 -6.06
N ASP A 144 -3.44 4.10 -5.08
CA ASP A 144 -3.78 4.86 -3.89
C ASP A 144 -2.87 4.58 -2.68
N GLY A 145 -1.86 3.70 -2.84
CA GLY A 145 -0.99 3.27 -1.76
C GLY A 145 0.50 3.37 -2.06
N LEU A 146 1.32 3.13 -1.04
CA LEU A 146 2.79 3.16 -1.13
C LEU A 146 3.38 2.17 -2.16
N MET A 147 2.59 1.18 -2.59
CA MET A 147 3.03 0.24 -3.63
C MET A 147 3.23 0.92 -5.00
N SER A 148 2.64 2.09 -5.25
CA SER A 148 2.86 2.88 -6.46
C SER A 148 4.32 3.30 -6.65
N TYR A 149 5.04 3.53 -5.55
CA TYR A 149 6.46 3.87 -5.58
C TYR A 149 7.37 2.68 -5.88
N GLY A 150 6.85 1.45 -5.82
CA GLY A 150 7.55 0.23 -6.19
C GLY A 150 7.50 -0.06 -7.70
N PRO A 151 8.41 -0.90 -8.21
CA PRO A 151 8.38 -1.33 -9.60
C PRO A 151 7.19 -2.26 -9.86
N THR A 152 6.73 -2.33 -11.10
CA THR A 152 5.75 -3.32 -11.55
C THR A 152 6.17 -4.72 -11.12
N ARG A 153 5.26 -5.44 -10.47
CA ARG A 153 5.54 -6.70 -9.77
C ARG A 153 5.95 -7.83 -10.70
N ASN A 154 5.17 -8.00 -11.76
CA ASN A 154 5.38 -9.01 -12.78
C ASN A 154 5.46 -8.32 -14.13
N LYS A 155 6.14 -8.96 -15.10
CA LYS A 155 6.12 -8.46 -16.47
C LYS A 155 4.67 -8.44 -16.96
N LEU A 156 4.16 -7.24 -17.20
CA LEU A 156 2.83 -7.06 -17.75
C LEU A 156 2.81 -7.45 -19.24
N ASP A 157 1.67 -8.01 -19.69
CA ASP A 157 1.47 -8.26 -21.11
C ASP A 157 1.56 -6.93 -21.89
N PRO A 158 2.41 -6.83 -22.93
CA PRO A 158 2.50 -5.63 -23.74
C PRO A 158 1.17 -5.16 -24.30
N LEU A 159 0.25 -6.10 -24.67
CA LEU A 159 -1.10 -5.78 -25.15
C LEU A 159 -1.97 -5.06 -24.10
N ILE A 160 -1.64 -5.19 -22.82
CA ILE A 160 -2.26 -4.42 -21.73
C ILE A 160 -1.45 -3.17 -21.44
N GLY A 161 -0.14 -3.32 -21.21
CA GLY A 161 0.72 -2.22 -20.79
C GLY A 161 0.77 -1.04 -21.75
N THR A 162 0.75 -1.30 -23.07
CA THR A 162 0.75 -0.25 -24.10
C THR A 162 -0.57 0.54 -24.20
N ARG A 163 -1.64 0.05 -23.60
CA ARG A 163 -2.93 0.77 -23.53
C ARG A 163 -3.03 1.70 -22.32
N VAL A 164 -2.11 1.59 -21.37
CA VAL A 164 -2.08 2.46 -20.19
C VAL A 164 -1.63 3.85 -20.60
N ARG A 165 -2.49 4.85 -20.40
CA ARG A 165 -2.24 6.24 -20.77
C ARG A 165 -1.54 7.02 -19.67
N ARG A 166 -1.93 6.79 -18.40
CA ARG A 166 -1.41 7.50 -17.22
C ARG A 166 -1.57 6.67 -15.94
N LEU A 167 -0.85 7.10 -14.91
CA LEU A 167 -0.95 6.59 -13.55
C LEU A 167 -1.38 7.72 -12.63
N LEU A 168 -2.62 7.71 -12.15
CA LEU A 168 -3.09 8.59 -11.09
C LEU A 168 -2.60 8.08 -9.74
N HIS A 169 -2.01 8.93 -8.90
CA HIS A 169 -1.56 8.51 -7.59
C HIS A 169 -1.73 9.62 -6.55
N LEU A 170 -1.78 9.21 -5.27
CA LEU A 170 -1.76 10.13 -4.15
C LEU A 170 -0.32 10.57 -3.85
N ASP A 171 -0.10 11.85 -3.54
CA ASP A 171 1.21 12.38 -3.17
C ASP A 171 1.56 12.04 -1.70
N LEU A 172 1.71 10.74 -1.43
CA LEU A 172 2.04 10.22 -0.09
C LEU A 172 3.48 10.53 0.34
N VAL A 173 4.36 10.76 -0.61
CA VAL A 173 5.77 11.12 -0.39
C VAL A 173 6.14 12.23 -1.36
N PRO A 174 5.85 13.48 -1.02
CA PRO A 174 6.13 14.63 -1.89
C PRO A 174 7.58 14.61 -2.40
N GLY A 175 7.76 14.83 -3.71
CA GLY A 175 9.08 14.80 -4.35
C GLY A 175 9.66 13.42 -4.66
N LEU A 176 8.98 12.32 -4.32
CA LEU A 176 9.33 10.97 -4.76
C LEU A 176 8.41 10.55 -5.91
N ARG A 177 9.00 10.20 -7.04
CA ARG A 177 8.23 9.75 -8.21
C ARG A 177 7.92 8.25 -8.14
N PRO A 178 6.68 7.81 -8.41
CA PRO A 178 6.33 6.40 -8.59
C PRO A 178 7.18 5.69 -9.64
N LEU A 179 7.49 4.41 -9.41
CA LEU A 179 8.14 3.54 -10.39
C LEU A 179 7.14 2.69 -11.18
N LEU A 180 5.96 2.47 -10.63
CA LEU A 180 4.93 1.63 -11.23
C LEU A 180 4.64 2.07 -12.67
N LEU A 181 4.67 1.12 -13.62
CA LEU A 181 4.36 1.28 -15.05
C LEU A 181 5.31 2.19 -15.84
N THR A 182 6.38 2.73 -15.22
CA THR A 182 7.34 3.59 -15.96
C THR A 182 8.11 2.85 -17.05
N GLU A 183 8.15 1.51 -17.03
CA GLU A 183 8.71 0.68 -18.10
C GLU A 183 7.92 0.77 -19.43
N PHE A 184 6.67 1.21 -19.37
CA PHE A 184 5.83 1.50 -20.56
C PHE A 184 5.82 2.98 -20.93
N GLY A 185 6.62 3.81 -20.28
CA GLY A 185 6.65 5.27 -20.50
C GLY A 185 5.43 5.98 -19.90
N VAL A 186 4.70 5.33 -18.99
CA VAL A 186 3.54 5.92 -18.32
C VAL A 186 3.99 7.00 -17.35
N GLU A 187 3.46 8.22 -17.50
CA GLU A 187 3.74 9.34 -16.61
C GLU A 187 2.81 9.30 -15.40
N PRO A 188 3.37 9.39 -14.17
CA PRO A 188 2.55 9.54 -12.96
C PRO A 188 1.98 10.95 -12.88
N GLU A 189 0.69 11.02 -12.53
CA GLU A 189 -0.07 12.25 -12.32
C GLU A 189 -0.60 12.28 -10.89
N VAL A 190 -0.29 13.34 -10.16
CA VAL A 190 -0.73 13.51 -8.76
C VAL A 190 -2.20 13.87 -8.72
N LEU A 191 -2.97 13.14 -7.93
CA LEU A 191 -4.33 13.53 -7.58
C LEU A 191 -4.26 14.63 -6.51
N PRO A 192 -4.93 15.80 -6.71
CA PRO A 192 -4.87 16.91 -5.76
C PRO A 192 -5.30 16.49 -4.36
N THR A 193 -4.41 16.70 -3.38
CA THR A 193 -4.60 16.27 -1.99
C THR A 193 -5.84 16.92 -1.36
N GLU A 194 -6.12 18.18 -1.68
CA GLU A 194 -7.25 18.94 -1.15
C GLU A 194 -8.58 18.33 -1.61
N VAL A 195 -8.66 17.87 -2.86
CA VAL A 195 -9.87 17.22 -3.39
C VAL A 195 -10.06 15.86 -2.74
N PHE A 196 -8.97 15.09 -2.60
CA PHE A 196 -9.03 13.77 -1.95
C PHE A 196 -9.43 13.89 -0.47
N THR A 197 -8.82 14.79 0.29
CA THR A 197 -9.16 14.99 1.71
C THR A 197 -10.58 15.52 1.91
N LYS A 198 -11.11 16.32 0.97
CA LYS A 198 -12.51 16.72 0.95
C LYS A 198 -13.44 15.52 0.81
N VAL A 199 -13.17 14.64 -0.14
CA VAL A 199 -13.96 13.40 -0.34
C VAL A 199 -13.89 12.50 0.90
N LEU A 200 -12.71 12.35 1.52
CA LEU A 200 -12.58 11.64 2.80
C LEU A 200 -13.38 12.31 3.92
N GLY A 201 -13.53 13.64 3.91
CA GLY A 201 -14.40 14.38 4.81
C GLY A 201 -15.87 13.97 4.66
N GLU A 202 -16.35 13.87 3.43
CA GLU A 202 -17.72 13.40 3.16
C GLU A 202 -17.97 11.98 3.68
N VAL A 203 -16.98 11.07 3.51
CA VAL A 203 -17.04 9.71 4.09
C VAL A 203 -17.05 9.75 5.61
N ALA A 204 -16.22 10.62 6.23
CA ALA A 204 -16.17 10.78 7.68
C ALA A 204 -17.48 11.32 8.26
N ASP A 205 -18.18 12.21 7.55
CA ASP A 205 -19.48 12.75 8.00
C ASP A 205 -20.58 11.69 8.06
N ALA A 206 -20.45 10.61 7.31
CA ALA A 206 -21.35 9.47 7.34
C ALA A 206 -20.88 8.36 8.32
N ALA A 207 -19.87 8.63 9.15
CA ALA A 207 -19.35 7.63 10.09
C ALA A 207 -20.43 7.16 11.08
N PRO A 208 -20.47 5.86 11.45
CA PRO A 208 -21.44 5.31 12.39
C PRO A 208 -21.38 6.02 13.75
N ARG A 209 -22.53 6.11 14.43
CA ARG A 209 -22.67 6.74 15.77
C ARG A 209 -21.71 6.15 16.81
N GLY A 210 -21.39 4.85 16.73
CA GLY A 210 -20.43 4.20 17.62
C GLY A 210 -19.02 4.78 17.53
N VAL A 211 -18.57 5.20 16.33
CA VAL A 211 -17.30 5.91 16.14
C VAL A 211 -17.39 7.33 16.69
N ALA A 212 -18.50 8.03 16.46
CA ALA A 212 -18.73 9.38 16.99
C ALA A 212 -18.74 9.38 18.53
N SER A 213 -19.48 8.45 19.17
CA SER A 213 -19.55 8.36 20.62
C SER A 213 -18.24 7.91 21.27
N ALA A 214 -17.44 7.08 20.61
CA ALA A 214 -16.07 6.79 21.04
C ALA A 214 -15.19 8.03 20.98
N SER A 215 -15.30 8.81 19.88
CA SER A 215 -14.56 10.07 19.71
C SER A 215 -14.94 11.12 20.77
N GLU A 216 -16.23 11.28 21.08
CA GLU A 216 -16.72 12.21 22.10
C GLU A 216 -16.21 11.88 23.51
N ARG A 217 -16.15 10.58 23.87
CA ARG A 217 -15.59 10.14 25.17
C ARG A 217 -14.09 10.38 25.28
N ILE A 218 -13.37 10.31 24.17
CA ILE A 218 -11.92 10.45 24.09
C ILE A 218 -11.48 11.92 23.95
N ALA A 219 -12.36 12.80 23.46
CA ALA A 219 -12.07 14.21 23.14
C ALA A 219 -11.78 15.13 24.35
N THR A 220 -11.72 14.60 25.58
CA THR A 220 -11.51 15.39 26.81
C THR A 220 -10.03 15.64 27.14
N GLY A 221 -9.09 15.49 26.17
CA GLY A 221 -7.65 15.67 26.37
C GLY A 221 -6.89 15.89 25.06
N ASP A 222 -5.57 15.68 25.10
CA ASP A 222 -4.64 15.88 23.95
C ASP A 222 -4.83 14.89 22.79
N GLY A 223 -5.94 14.17 22.73
CA GLY A 223 -6.22 13.12 21.77
C GLY A 223 -5.60 11.77 22.15
N PRO A 224 -6.14 10.64 21.66
CA PRO A 224 -5.63 9.31 21.95
C PRO A 224 -4.38 8.98 21.14
N ALA A 225 -3.60 7.98 21.58
CA ALA A 225 -2.71 7.28 20.67
C ALA A 225 -3.54 6.28 19.83
N LEU A 226 -3.47 6.38 18.51
CA LEU A 226 -4.17 5.47 17.58
C LEU A 226 -3.21 4.41 17.07
N MET A 227 -3.47 3.15 17.39
CA MET A 227 -2.72 2.00 16.90
C MET A 227 -3.42 1.35 15.71
N LEU A 228 -2.71 1.21 14.60
CA LEU A 228 -3.21 0.58 13.37
C LEU A 228 -2.69 -0.86 13.28
N GLY A 229 -3.57 -1.83 13.43
CA GLY A 229 -3.29 -3.23 13.20
C GLY A 229 -3.13 -3.53 11.71
N GLN A 230 -2.17 -4.39 11.37
CA GLN A 230 -2.00 -4.98 10.05
C GLN A 230 -2.03 -6.50 10.24
N TYR A 231 -2.60 -7.25 9.26
CA TYR A 231 -2.69 -8.70 9.37
C TYR A 231 -1.47 -9.35 8.69
N LEU A 232 -0.29 -9.21 9.33
CA LEU A 232 1.01 -9.62 8.80
C LEU A 232 1.19 -11.14 8.79
N SER A 233 0.49 -11.85 9.67
CA SER A 233 0.47 -13.32 9.70
C SER A 233 -0.31 -13.92 8.52
N ALA A 234 -1.33 -13.23 8.01
CA ALA A 234 -2.00 -13.65 6.78
C ALA A 234 -1.13 -13.47 5.52
N LEU A 235 -0.09 -12.64 5.62
CA LEU A 235 0.90 -12.42 4.55
C LEU A 235 2.15 -13.32 4.69
N ASP A 236 2.14 -14.28 5.64
CA ASP A 236 3.28 -15.15 5.97
C ASP A 236 4.58 -14.41 6.29
N ILE A 237 4.47 -13.17 6.83
CA ILE A 237 5.63 -12.35 7.21
C ILE A 237 5.98 -12.57 8.68
N LEU A 238 4.95 -12.64 9.54
CA LEU A 238 5.06 -12.94 10.96
C LEU A 238 4.22 -14.17 11.31
N THR A 239 4.54 -14.83 12.41
CA THR A 239 3.61 -15.78 13.04
C THR A 239 2.51 -15.01 13.77
N PRO A 240 1.34 -15.64 14.03
CA PRO A 240 0.28 -15.00 14.83
C PRO A 240 0.77 -14.50 16.20
N GLN A 241 1.64 -15.24 16.86
CA GLN A 241 2.21 -14.87 18.16
C GLN A 241 3.13 -13.65 18.07
N GLU A 242 3.94 -13.57 17.02
CA GLU A 242 4.83 -12.42 16.79
C GLU A 242 4.02 -11.16 16.45
N GLU A 243 2.89 -11.31 15.77
CA GLU A 243 2.00 -10.19 15.48
C GLU A 243 1.27 -9.70 16.74
N GLU A 244 0.80 -10.62 17.60
CA GLU A 244 0.28 -10.27 18.93
C GLU A 244 1.33 -9.49 19.75
N GLU A 245 2.57 -9.96 19.79
CA GLU A 245 3.65 -9.25 20.51
C GLU A 245 3.97 -7.88 19.88
N LEU A 246 3.86 -7.76 18.54
CA LEU A 246 4.02 -6.46 17.88
C LEU A 246 2.96 -5.46 18.35
N HIS A 247 1.69 -5.87 18.48
CA HIS A 247 0.63 -5.02 19.02
C HIS A 247 0.88 -4.65 20.49
N VAL A 248 1.35 -5.59 21.30
CA VAL A 248 1.75 -5.31 22.68
C VAL A 248 2.93 -4.32 22.75
N ARG A 249 3.91 -4.42 21.84
CA ARG A 249 5.01 -3.45 21.75
C ARG A 249 4.52 -2.06 21.34
N MET A 250 3.53 -1.97 20.39
CA MET A 250 2.88 -0.70 20.04
C MET A 250 2.27 -0.04 21.30
N LEU A 251 1.49 -0.81 22.06
CA LEU A 251 0.87 -0.34 23.29
C LEU A 251 1.90 0.12 24.34
N ARG A 252 2.93 -0.69 24.60
CA ARG A 252 4.01 -0.33 25.53
C ARG A 252 4.73 0.96 25.11
N GLY A 253 4.97 1.12 23.80
CA GLY A 253 5.58 2.32 23.25
C GLY A 253 4.71 3.57 23.47
N ALA A 254 3.40 3.48 23.19
CA ALA A 254 2.45 4.55 23.40
C ALA A 254 2.41 4.97 24.90
N VAL A 255 2.28 4.00 25.81
CA VAL A 255 2.24 4.26 27.25
C VAL A 255 3.57 4.85 27.76
N ALA A 256 4.69 4.40 27.22
CA ALA A 256 6.01 4.90 27.57
C ALA A 256 6.29 6.34 27.09
N LEU A 257 5.54 6.82 26.10
CA LEU A 257 5.50 8.22 25.63
C LEU A 257 4.48 9.07 26.39
N GLY A 258 3.76 8.50 27.36
CA GLY A 258 2.81 9.21 28.22
C GLY A 258 1.34 9.08 27.81
N HIS A 259 1.04 8.41 26.69
CA HIS A 259 -0.34 8.24 26.25
C HIS A 259 -1.06 7.20 27.13
N ARG A 260 -2.10 7.63 27.84
CA ARG A 260 -2.92 6.77 28.70
C ARG A 260 -4.24 6.34 28.05
N THR A 261 -4.72 7.09 27.09
CA THR A 261 -5.88 6.72 26.26
C THR A 261 -5.38 6.22 24.93
N VAL A 262 -5.68 4.97 24.62
CA VAL A 262 -5.23 4.28 23.41
C VAL A 262 -6.42 3.74 22.66
N VAL A 263 -6.43 3.94 21.36
CA VAL A 263 -7.42 3.35 20.45
C VAL A 263 -6.71 2.33 19.56
N PHE A 264 -7.21 1.12 19.50
CA PHE A 264 -6.73 0.11 18.58
C PHE A 264 -7.74 -0.15 17.48
N LYS A 265 -7.31 0.07 16.25
CA LYS A 265 -8.05 -0.27 15.04
C LYS A 265 -7.44 -1.55 14.46
N PRO A 266 -8.05 -2.73 14.71
CA PRO A 266 -7.57 -3.98 14.13
C PRO A 266 -7.75 -3.99 12.61
N HIS A 267 -7.02 -4.86 11.92
CA HIS A 267 -7.34 -5.18 10.52
C HIS A 267 -8.70 -5.90 10.48
N PRO A 268 -9.59 -5.62 9.51
CA PRO A 268 -10.94 -6.19 9.49
C PRO A 268 -11.01 -7.72 9.56
N THR A 269 -9.99 -8.41 9.07
CA THR A 269 -9.92 -9.88 9.05
C THR A 269 -9.09 -10.47 10.19
N ALA A 270 -8.59 -9.63 11.14
CA ALA A 270 -7.77 -10.10 12.25
C ALA A 270 -8.62 -10.86 13.30
N PRO A 271 -8.07 -11.92 13.94
CA PRO A 271 -8.78 -12.67 14.96
C PRO A 271 -9.12 -11.83 16.20
N ALA A 272 -10.38 -11.85 16.66
CA ALA A 272 -10.85 -11.08 17.81
C ALA A 272 -10.11 -11.40 19.14
N ARG A 273 -9.48 -12.59 19.27
CA ARG A 273 -8.67 -12.95 20.44
C ARG A 273 -7.49 -12.00 20.69
N TRP A 274 -6.94 -11.38 19.65
CA TRP A 274 -5.83 -10.44 19.77
C TRP A 274 -6.22 -9.18 20.54
N SER A 275 -7.44 -8.71 20.34
CA SER A 275 -7.99 -7.56 21.08
C SER A 275 -8.05 -7.86 22.58
N ARG A 276 -8.47 -9.06 22.99
CA ARG A 276 -8.55 -9.46 24.42
C ARG A 276 -7.19 -9.49 25.12
N LEU A 277 -6.15 -10.00 24.45
CA LEU A 277 -4.80 -9.95 25.01
C LEU A 277 -4.32 -8.50 25.19
N LEU A 278 -4.60 -7.67 24.22
CA LEU A 278 -4.20 -6.25 24.23
C LEU A 278 -4.94 -5.49 25.34
N GLU A 279 -6.24 -5.73 25.54
CA GLU A 279 -7.03 -5.18 26.65
C GLU A 279 -6.45 -5.54 28.02
N LYS A 280 -6.09 -6.82 28.22
CA LYS A 280 -5.44 -7.27 29.45
C LYS A 280 -4.10 -6.54 29.68
N LYS A 281 -3.30 -6.40 28.62
CA LYS A 281 -2.01 -5.70 28.71
C LYS A 281 -2.17 -4.20 28.96
N ALA A 282 -3.20 -3.57 28.41
CA ALA A 282 -3.51 -2.17 28.68
C ALA A 282 -3.81 -1.95 30.18
N ALA A 283 -4.66 -2.81 30.77
CA ALA A 283 -4.98 -2.76 32.20
C ALA A 283 -3.72 -2.93 33.07
N GLU A 284 -2.82 -3.88 32.73
CA GLU A 284 -1.56 -4.09 33.42
C GLU A 284 -0.64 -2.85 33.36
N LEU A 285 -0.72 -2.07 32.29
CA LEU A 285 0.09 -0.85 32.05
C LEU A 285 -0.61 0.44 32.55
N GLY A 286 -1.82 0.34 33.11
CA GLY A 286 -2.61 1.47 33.58
C GLY A 286 -3.03 2.40 32.41
N ALA A 287 -3.35 1.84 31.25
CA ALA A 287 -3.88 2.54 30.10
C ALA A 287 -5.32 2.10 29.81
N GLU A 288 -6.14 3.05 29.34
CA GLU A 288 -7.47 2.80 28.83
C GLU A 288 -7.37 2.46 27.33
N LEU A 289 -7.80 1.26 26.93
CA LEU A 289 -7.82 0.79 25.57
C LEU A 289 -9.24 0.70 25.05
N THR A 290 -9.51 1.35 23.92
CA THR A 290 -10.72 1.17 23.13
C THR A 290 -10.40 0.42 21.84
N VAL A 291 -11.06 -0.72 21.62
CA VAL A 291 -10.96 -1.48 20.36
C VAL A 291 -12.08 -1.06 19.43
N LEU A 292 -11.74 -0.70 18.18
CA LEU A 292 -12.71 -0.29 17.14
C LEU A 292 -12.87 -1.40 16.11
N ASP A 293 -13.87 -2.23 16.28
CA ASP A 293 -14.19 -3.34 15.36
C ASP A 293 -14.99 -2.89 14.12
N THR A 294 -15.42 -1.63 14.08
CA THR A 294 -16.19 -1.09 12.95
C THR A 294 -15.29 -0.91 11.72
N PRO A 295 -15.70 -1.38 10.53
CA PRO A 295 -14.91 -1.29 9.30
C PRO A 295 -14.94 0.12 8.71
N VAL A 296 -14.26 1.07 9.37
CA VAL A 296 -14.08 2.45 8.89
C VAL A 296 -12.66 2.70 8.43
N LEU A 297 -12.45 3.67 7.55
CA LEU A 297 -11.11 4.10 7.14
C LEU A 297 -10.36 4.73 8.33
N ALA A 298 -9.04 4.58 8.38
CA ALA A 298 -8.22 5.24 9.39
C ALA A 298 -8.33 6.77 9.31
N GLU A 299 -8.48 7.30 8.12
CA GLU A 299 -8.65 8.72 7.81
C GLU A 299 -9.92 9.31 8.43
N VAL A 300 -10.98 8.50 8.55
CA VAL A 300 -12.19 8.88 9.30
C VAL A 300 -11.85 9.11 10.79
N LEU A 301 -11.01 8.23 11.36
CA LEU A 301 -10.58 8.38 12.76
C LEU A 301 -9.65 9.59 12.95
N TYR A 302 -8.80 9.91 11.96
CA TYR A 302 -7.95 11.10 12.00
C TYR A 302 -8.77 12.38 12.10
N GLN A 303 -9.83 12.48 11.31
CA GLN A 303 -10.72 13.65 11.33
C GLN A 303 -11.55 13.73 12.60
N ARG A 304 -12.06 12.59 13.09
CA ARG A 304 -12.99 12.55 14.23
C ARG A 304 -12.31 12.62 15.59
N MET A 305 -11.12 12.02 15.74
CA MET A 305 -10.44 11.89 17.04
C MET A 305 -9.21 12.80 17.18
N ARG A 306 -8.61 13.26 16.06
CA ARG A 306 -7.35 14.01 16.05
C ARG A 306 -6.30 13.35 16.95
N PRO A 307 -5.84 12.12 16.62
CA PRO A 307 -4.92 11.38 17.47
C PRO A 307 -3.66 12.19 17.78
N ALA A 308 -3.21 12.14 19.03
CA ALA A 308 -1.92 12.75 19.44
C ALA A 308 -0.71 11.98 18.87
N LEU A 309 -0.90 10.69 18.53
CA LEU A 309 0.12 9.87 17.90
C LEU A 309 -0.57 8.75 17.11
N VAL A 310 -0.15 8.51 15.87
CA VAL A 310 -0.57 7.36 15.08
C VAL A 310 0.59 6.35 14.99
N ILE A 311 0.32 5.11 15.36
CA ILE A 311 1.31 4.04 15.44
C ILE A 311 0.93 2.92 14.49
N GLY A 312 1.87 2.42 13.70
CA GLY A 312 1.66 1.28 12.83
C GLY A 312 2.97 0.65 12.37
N CYS A 313 2.88 -0.39 11.53
CA CYS A 313 4.08 -1.02 11.00
C CYS A 313 4.51 -0.36 9.67
N PHE A 314 3.76 -0.56 8.57
CA PHE A 314 4.04 0.06 7.26
C PHE A 314 2.78 0.37 6.45
N SER A 315 1.67 0.59 7.13
CA SER A 315 0.41 0.98 6.49
C SER A 315 0.56 2.31 5.73
N THR A 316 -0.05 2.41 4.55
CA THR A 316 -0.22 3.69 3.83
C THR A 316 -0.83 4.76 4.73
N ALA A 317 -1.72 4.37 5.63
CA ALA A 317 -2.38 5.25 6.59
C ALA A 317 -1.41 6.04 7.49
N LEU A 318 -0.17 5.56 7.74
CA LEU A 318 0.85 6.35 8.44
C LEU A 318 1.29 7.57 7.64
N LEU A 319 1.44 7.41 6.32
CA LEU A 319 1.82 8.52 5.45
C LEU A 319 0.66 9.48 5.24
N THR A 320 -0.59 8.99 5.10
CA THR A 320 -1.76 9.87 5.05
C THR A 320 -1.91 10.66 6.35
N ALA A 321 -1.71 10.03 7.52
CA ALA A 321 -1.72 10.73 8.81
C ALA A 321 -0.71 11.89 8.85
N SER A 322 0.54 11.60 8.43
CA SER A 322 1.62 12.60 8.46
C SER A 322 1.45 13.69 7.39
N VAL A 323 1.24 13.28 6.13
CA VAL A 323 1.29 14.20 4.98
C VAL A 323 -0.02 14.96 4.79
N PHE A 324 -1.18 14.28 4.93
CA PHE A 324 -2.47 14.91 4.64
C PHE A 324 -3.13 15.55 5.86
N TYR A 325 -2.82 15.02 7.07
CA TYR A 325 -3.44 15.50 8.30
C TYR A 325 -2.44 16.15 9.28
N GLY A 326 -1.14 16.14 8.98
CA GLY A 326 -0.11 16.73 9.84
C GLY A 326 -0.02 16.11 11.23
N LEU A 327 -0.45 14.84 11.38
CA LEU A 327 -0.48 14.14 12.65
C LEU A 327 0.90 13.55 12.97
N PRO A 328 1.30 13.53 14.27
CA PRO A 328 2.46 12.80 14.70
C PRO A 328 2.32 11.30 14.43
N VAL A 329 3.39 10.69 13.91
CA VAL A 329 3.41 9.27 13.54
C VAL A 329 4.64 8.56 14.09
N ALA A 330 4.52 7.26 14.35
CA ALA A 330 5.64 6.39 14.66
C ALA A 330 5.47 5.02 14.02
N ARG A 331 6.56 4.46 13.51
CA ARG A 331 6.60 3.11 12.99
C ARG A 331 7.17 2.13 14.00
N ILE A 332 6.88 0.83 13.84
CA ILE A 332 7.50 -0.24 14.63
C ILE A 332 7.61 -1.53 13.82
N GLY A 333 8.68 -2.29 14.03
CA GLY A 333 8.84 -3.65 13.48
C GLY A 333 9.31 -3.72 12.04
N THR A 334 9.59 -2.61 11.38
CA THR A 334 10.01 -2.57 9.96
C THR A 334 11.33 -3.31 9.71
N GLU A 335 12.26 -3.32 10.65
CA GLU A 335 13.53 -4.05 10.51
C GLU A 335 13.30 -5.56 10.35
N VAL A 336 12.43 -6.13 11.19
CA VAL A 336 12.08 -7.56 11.13
C VAL A 336 11.44 -7.89 9.78
N LEU A 337 10.58 -7.00 9.28
CA LEU A 337 9.94 -7.19 7.98
C LEU A 337 10.97 -7.13 6.84
N LEU A 338 11.86 -6.14 6.82
CA LEU A 338 12.94 -6.02 5.82
C LEU A 338 13.83 -7.27 5.80
N GLU A 339 14.05 -7.90 6.97
CA GLU A 339 14.79 -9.14 7.08
C GLU A 339 14.02 -10.33 6.51
N ARG A 340 12.71 -10.44 6.76
CA ARG A 340 11.89 -11.61 6.45
C ARG A 340 11.24 -11.58 5.08
N LEU A 341 10.96 -10.40 4.52
CA LEU A 341 10.31 -10.29 3.21
C LEU A 341 11.03 -11.15 2.17
N SER A 342 10.33 -12.16 1.67
CA SER A 342 10.79 -13.13 0.70
C SER A 342 9.67 -13.44 -0.31
N PRO A 343 9.99 -13.58 -1.60
CA PRO A 343 11.29 -13.33 -2.23
C PRO A 343 11.71 -11.85 -2.14
N TYR A 344 12.92 -11.49 -2.57
CA TYR A 344 13.36 -10.09 -2.55
C TYR A 344 12.42 -9.17 -3.36
N GLN A 345 11.72 -9.70 -4.34
CA GLN A 345 10.74 -9.05 -5.20
C GLN A 345 9.37 -8.84 -4.55
N ASN A 346 9.20 -9.20 -3.27
CA ASN A 346 7.93 -8.98 -2.57
C ASN A 346 7.49 -7.51 -2.65
N SER A 347 6.26 -7.25 -3.08
CA SER A 347 5.73 -5.90 -3.33
C SER A 347 5.73 -4.99 -2.10
N ASN A 348 5.68 -5.56 -0.89
CA ASN A 348 5.73 -4.81 0.36
C ASN A 348 7.13 -4.24 0.65
N ARG A 349 8.19 -4.63 -0.09
CA ARG A 349 9.55 -4.18 0.20
C ARG A 349 9.71 -2.68 0.06
N VAL A 350 9.19 -2.06 -1.00
CA VAL A 350 9.28 -0.60 -1.17
C VAL A 350 8.45 0.15 -0.13
N PRO A 351 7.17 -0.20 0.13
CA PRO A 351 6.41 0.37 1.24
C PRO A 351 7.15 0.33 2.59
N VAL A 352 7.66 -0.84 2.98
CA VAL A 352 8.43 -0.98 4.24
C VAL A 352 9.69 -0.13 4.21
N THR A 353 10.40 -0.07 3.08
CA THR A 353 11.61 0.76 2.93
C THR A 353 11.30 2.25 3.10
N ILE A 354 10.22 2.74 2.51
CA ILE A 354 9.81 4.16 2.60
C ILE A 354 9.46 4.50 4.05
N VAL A 355 8.61 3.70 4.69
CA VAL A 355 8.19 3.93 6.08
C VAL A 355 9.38 3.86 7.03
N ASP A 356 10.27 2.84 6.88
CA ASP A 356 11.46 2.70 7.71
C ASP A 356 12.43 3.88 7.58
N ALA A 357 12.56 4.42 6.39
CA ALA A 357 13.49 5.53 6.11
C ALA A 357 12.96 6.91 6.50
N LEU A 358 11.63 7.11 6.52
CA LEU A 358 11.00 8.41 6.75
C LEU A 358 10.50 8.61 8.18
N LEU A 359 9.93 7.56 8.79
CA LEU A 359 9.20 7.72 10.05
C LEU A 359 10.04 7.29 11.26
N PRO A 360 9.89 7.98 12.39
CA PRO A 360 10.63 7.64 13.61
C PRO A 360 10.20 6.27 14.13
N ASP A 361 11.17 5.54 14.68
CA ASP A 361 10.91 4.29 15.37
C ASP A 361 10.26 4.55 16.73
N LEU A 362 9.15 3.88 17.02
CA LEU A 362 8.43 4.00 18.29
C LEU A 362 9.31 3.65 19.51
N GLU A 363 10.29 2.77 19.32
CA GLU A 363 11.22 2.36 20.39
C GLU A 363 12.33 3.40 20.64
N ASP A 364 12.58 4.31 19.68
CA ASP A 364 13.40 5.50 19.89
C ASP A 364 12.53 6.68 20.37
N ARG A 365 12.28 6.71 21.68
CA ARG A 365 11.46 7.75 22.30
C ARG A 365 11.95 9.17 22.03
N ARG A 366 13.27 9.37 21.88
CA ARG A 366 13.84 10.70 21.60
C ARG A 366 13.48 11.14 20.19
N ALA A 367 13.58 10.24 19.23
CA ALA A 367 13.19 10.54 17.86
C ALA A 367 11.69 10.84 17.73
N VAL A 368 10.82 10.09 18.44
CA VAL A 368 9.37 10.35 18.45
C VAL A 368 9.05 11.67 19.15
N ALA A 369 9.65 11.94 20.34
CA ALA A 369 9.42 13.17 21.09
C ALA A 369 9.95 14.43 20.38
N ALA A 370 10.99 14.31 19.57
CA ALA A 370 11.48 15.40 18.73
C ALA A 370 10.49 15.77 17.60
N GLY A 371 9.49 14.95 17.38
CA GLY A 371 8.58 15.03 16.24
C GLY A 371 9.22 14.45 14.97
N ALA A 372 8.42 13.79 14.13
CA ALA A 372 8.88 13.42 12.81
C ALA A 372 9.21 14.70 12.03
N ALA A 373 10.37 14.74 11.37
CA ALA A 373 10.60 15.78 10.37
C ALA A 373 9.46 15.71 9.33
N PRO A 374 8.95 16.86 8.87
CA PRO A 374 7.91 16.86 7.86
C PRO A 374 8.31 15.99 6.67
N VAL A 375 7.39 15.14 6.21
CA VAL A 375 7.57 14.38 4.97
C VAL A 375 7.29 15.36 3.82
N ASP A 376 8.30 16.17 3.51
CA ASP A 376 8.29 17.20 2.47
C ASP A 376 8.98 16.71 1.20
N GLU A 377 8.98 17.55 0.15
CA GLU A 377 9.68 17.26 -1.11
C GLU A 377 11.17 16.96 -0.93
N ARG A 378 11.84 17.58 0.06
CA ARG A 378 13.26 17.32 0.32
C ARG A 378 13.45 15.90 0.85
N ALA A 379 12.54 15.43 1.72
CA ALA A 379 12.55 14.07 2.23
C ALA A 379 12.34 13.06 1.10
N GLY A 380 11.36 13.28 0.22
CA GLY A 380 11.11 12.43 -0.94
C GLY A 380 12.28 12.40 -1.93
N ARG A 381 12.87 13.57 -2.25
CA ARG A 381 14.06 13.63 -3.12
C ARG A 381 15.25 12.84 -2.55
N ARG A 382 15.46 12.83 -1.23
CA ARG A 382 16.51 12.03 -0.58
C ARG A 382 16.27 10.52 -0.74
N LEU A 383 15.00 10.09 -0.79
CA LEU A 383 14.65 8.67 -1.00
C LEU A 383 14.82 8.18 -2.43
N THR A 384 14.84 9.07 -3.43
CA THR A 384 14.86 8.69 -4.85
C THR A 384 15.96 7.68 -5.17
N GLY A 385 17.18 7.89 -4.67
CA GLY A 385 18.29 6.98 -4.87
C GLY A 385 18.08 5.61 -4.23
N LEU A 386 17.59 5.60 -2.98
CA LEU A 386 17.30 4.37 -2.25
C LEU A 386 16.19 3.56 -2.93
N VAL A 387 15.07 4.20 -3.25
CA VAL A 387 13.91 3.55 -3.89
C VAL A 387 14.28 3.03 -5.28
N SER A 388 15.05 3.80 -6.06
CA SER A 388 15.57 3.35 -7.38
C SER A 388 16.48 2.12 -7.23
N ALA A 389 17.37 2.10 -6.23
CA ALA A 389 18.27 0.98 -5.98
C ALA A 389 17.51 -0.29 -5.51
N VAL A 390 16.55 -0.13 -4.62
CA VAL A 390 15.67 -1.23 -4.17
C VAL A 390 14.81 -1.72 -5.33
N GLY A 391 14.18 -0.82 -6.09
CA GLY A 391 13.34 -1.13 -7.25
C GLY A 391 14.12 -1.89 -8.34
N PHE A 392 15.32 -1.43 -8.69
CA PHE A 392 16.20 -2.17 -9.58
C PHE A 392 16.56 -3.55 -9.04
N ALA A 393 16.94 -3.63 -7.77
CA ALA A 393 17.26 -4.90 -7.15
C ALA A 393 16.04 -5.83 -7.08
N MET A 394 14.81 -5.32 -7.03
CA MET A 394 13.58 -6.12 -7.15
C MET A 394 13.36 -6.61 -8.58
N GLN A 395 13.38 -5.72 -9.57
CA GLN A 395 12.90 -5.97 -10.94
C GLN A 395 13.91 -5.53 -12.02
N SER A 396 15.15 -6.00 -11.91
CA SER A 396 16.25 -5.63 -12.81
C SER A 396 16.02 -5.95 -14.29
N LYS A 397 15.16 -6.95 -14.59
CA LYS A 397 14.82 -7.32 -15.97
C LYS A 397 13.76 -6.42 -16.59
N ILE A 398 12.85 -5.89 -15.76
CA ILE A 398 11.78 -4.99 -16.19
C ILE A 398 12.32 -3.55 -16.26
N TYR A 399 13.20 -3.17 -15.32
CA TYR A 399 13.74 -1.81 -15.18
C TYR A 399 15.27 -1.74 -15.39
N PRO A 400 15.81 -2.19 -16.54
CA PRO A 400 17.26 -2.16 -16.76
C PRO A 400 17.84 -0.74 -16.70
N GLY A 401 17.06 0.28 -17.06
CA GLY A 401 17.44 1.70 -17.02
C GLY A 401 17.75 2.24 -15.62
N LEU A 402 17.27 1.59 -14.55
CA LEU A 402 17.58 2.01 -13.17
C LEU A 402 18.97 1.57 -12.70
N ARG A 403 19.68 0.70 -13.45
CA ARG A 403 20.99 0.18 -13.05
C ARG A 403 22.01 1.26 -12.71
N PRO A 404 22.24 2.30 -13.55
CA PRO A 404 23.23 3.33 -13.24
C PRO A 404 22.92 4.10 -11.95
N ALA A 405 21.63 4.38 -11.68
CA ALA A 405 21.20 5.03 -10.44
C ALA A 405 21.43 4.14 -9.22
N ALA A 406 21.12 2.85 -9.34
CA ALA A 406 21.35 1.86 -8.29
C ALA A 406 22.84 1.70 -7.96
N GLU A 407 23.70 1.63 -8.97
CA GLU A 407 25.16 1.52 -8.76
C GLU A 407 25.73 2.77 -8.08
N ARG A 408 25.34 3.97 -8.53
CA ARG A 408 25.76 5.21 -7.87
C ARG A 408 25.34 5.28 -6.42
N TYR A 409 24.05 4.98 -6.14
CA TYR A 409 23.53 5.00 -4.78
C TYR A 409 24.26 4.01 -3.87
N LEU A 410 24.39 2.75 -4.31
CA LEU A 410 25.04 1.71 -3.50
C LEU A 410 26.52 1.98 -3.26
N SER A 411 27.24 2.57 -4.25
CA SER A 411 28.66 2.92 -4.09
C SER A 411 28.88 4.02 -3.05
N ALA A 412 27.93 4.96 -2.93
CA ALA A 412 28.06 6.12 -2.04
C ALA A 412 27.45 5.91 -0.65
N HIS A 413 26.40 5.08 -0.52
CA HIS A 413 25.54 5.05 0.66
C HIS A 413 25.39 3.66 1.31
N LEU A 414 26.17 2.64 0.91
CA LEU A 414 26.06 1.31 1.47
C LEU A 414 26.81 1.20 2.80
N ASP A 415 26.25 1.75 3.84
CA ASP A 415 26.74 1.74 5.22
C ASP A 415 26.00 0.74 6.12
N ALA A 416 26.28 0.76 7.42
CA ALA A 416 25.66 -0.14 8.38
C ALA A 416 24.12 0.04 8.46
N HIS A 417 23.62 1.26 8.22
CA HIS A 417 22.19 1.58 8.28
C HIS A 417 21.47 1.12 7.01
N THR A 418 22.02 1.42 5.83
CA THR A 418 21.40 1.14 4.54
C THR A 418 21.45 -0.33 4.15
N TRP A 419 22.35 -1.13 4.75
CA TRP A 419 22.40 -2.58 4.53
C TRP A 419 21.08 -3.30 4.83
N ARG A 420 20.22 -2.79 5.71
CA ARG A 420 18.93 -3.40 6.06
C ARG A 420 18.00 -3.53 4.85
N TYR A 421 18.09 -2.64 3.88
CA TYR A 421 17.24 -2.64 2.67
C TYR A 421 17.68 -3.65 1.62
N PHE A 422 18.90 -4.18 1.71
CA PHE A 422 19.50 -5.02 0.70
C PHE A 422 19.88 -6.40 1.22
N LYS A 423 19.77 -7.41 0.35
CA LYS A 423 20.27 -8.75 0.62
C LYS A 423 21.56 -8.98 -0.17
N ARG A 424 22.65 -9.31 0.51
CA ARG A 424 23.96 -9.52 -0.12
C ARG A 424 23.90 -10.53 -1.29
N ARG A 425 23.11 -11.62 -1.11
CA ARG A 425 22.89 -12.61 -2.18
C ARG A 425 22.27 -11.97 -3.43
N ARG A 426 21.35 -11.00 -3.26
CA ARG A 426 20.70 -10.32 -4.38
C ARG A 426 21.66 -9.36 -5.08
N LEU A 427 22.44 -8.58 -4.32
CA LEU A 427 23.47 -7.71 -4.89
C LEU A 427 24.52 -8.50 -5.67
N THR A 428 24.96 -9.67 -5.14
CA THR A 428 25.89 -10.57 -5.83
C THR A 428 25.32 -11.11 -7.14
N ALA A 429 24.06 -11.55 -7.13
CA ALA A 429 23.40 -12.06 -8.35
C ALA A 429 23.24 -11.00 -9.45
N LEU A 430 23.22 -9.73 -9.10
CA LEU A 430 23.11 -8.59 -10.01
C LEU A 430 24.44 -7.90 -10.30
N ALA A 431 25.54 -8.39 -9.73
CA ALA A 431 26.87 -7.77 -9.81
C ALA A 431 26.85 -6.27 -9.43
N LEU A 432 26.17 -5.93 -8.34
CA LEU A 432 26.05 -4.56 -7.82
C LEU A 432 27.10 -4.30 -6.73
N PRO A 433 27.39 -3.03 -6.39
CA PRO A 433 28.21 -2.69 -5.24
C PRO A 433 27.71 -3.38 -3.97
N GLY A 434 28.63 -3.87 -3.11
CA GLY A 434 28.31 -4.71 -1.95
C GLY A 434 28.17 -6.21 -2.26
N ALA A 435 28.32 -6.61 -3.52
CA ALA A 435 28.41 -8.01 -3.93
C ALA A 435 29.60 -8.73 -3.28
N VAL A 436 29.52 -10.07 -3.16
CA VAL A 436 30.68 -10.89 -2.82
C VAL A 436 31.58 -10.93 -4.06
N PRO A 437 32.88 -10.57 -3.95
CA PRO A 437 33.79 -10.66 -5.08
C PRO A 437 33.79 -12.08 -5.68
N SER A 438 33.81 -12.18 -7.01
CA SER A 438 33.79 -13.47 -7.72
C SER A 438 34.93 -14.40 -7.33
N GLN A 439 36.07 -13.83 -6.94
CA GLN A 439 37.24 -14.53 -6.42
C GLN A 439 36.96 -15.29 -5.09
N LEU A 440 35.93 -14.89 -4.34
CA LEU A 440 35.49 -15.55 -3.09
C LEU A 440 34.25 -16.44 -3.27
N ALA A 441 33.70 -16.52 -4.48
CA ALA A 441 32.46 -17.25 -4.77
C ALA A 441 32.64 -18.79 -4.70
N PHE A 442 33.85 -19.28 -4.81
CA PHE A 442 34.17 -20.71 -4.78
C PHE A 442 34.37 -21.28 -3.36
N ILE A 443 34.34 -20.45 -2.31
CA ILE A 443 34.46 -20.95 -0.94
C ILE A 443 33.23 -21.81 -0.62
N PRO A 444 33.37 -23.12 -0.39
CA PRO A 444 32.25 -24.00 -0.11
C PRO A 444 31.47 -23.53 1.11
N ARG A 445 30.15 -23.50 1.00
CA ARG A 445 29.24 -23.04 2.08
C ARG A 445 29.00 -24.10 3.16
N ASN A 446 30.03 -24.91 3.51
CA ASN A 446 29.95 -25.92 4.57
C ASN A 446 29.79 -25.25 5.94
N GLU A 447 29.03 -25.89 6.84
CA GLU A 447 28.81 -25.42 8.22
C GLU A 447 30.13 -25.21 9.00
N ALA A 448 31.16 -25.98 8.66
CA ALA A 448 32.50 -25.83 9.22
C ALA A 448 33.10 -24.45 8.90
N VAL A 449 32.98 -23.95 7.67
CA VAL A 449 33.48 -22.66 7.24
C VAL A 449 32.68 -21.53 7.91
N ARG A 450 31.38 -21.71 8.11
CA ARG A 450 30.53 -20.75 8.88
C ARG A 450 30.94 -20.69 10.36
N ARG A 451 31.36 -21.82 10.97
CA ARG A 451 31.87 -21.88 12.34
C ARG A 451 33.22 -21.18 12.48
N VAL A 452 34.12 -21.40 11.53
CA VAL A 452 35.43 -20.70 11.49
C VAL A 452 35.29 -19.21 11.29
N ALA A 453 34.44 -18.78 10.35
CA ALA A 453 34.16 -17.36 10.10
C ALA A 453 33.50 -16.67 11.32
N ARG A 454 32.62 -17.36 12.05
CA ARG A 454 32.04 -16.84 13.30
C ARG A 454 33.11 -16.71 14.41
N ARG A 455 34.01 -17.69 14.57
CA ARG A 455 35.12 -17.63 15.51
C ARG A 455 36.13 -16.51 15.19
N ALA A 456 36.47 -16.32 13.90
CA ALA A 456 37.36 -15.24 13.46
C ALA A 456 36.74 -13.84 13.72
N ARG A 457 35.43 -13.69 13.52
CA ARG A 457 34.72 -12.43 13.86
C ARG A 457 34.65 -12.18 15.37
N ALA A 458 34.47 -13.22 16.18
CA ALA A 458 34.49 -13.11 17.64
C ALA A 458 35.86 -12.68 18.14
N LEU A 459 36.94 -13.27 17.62
CA LEU A 459 38.32 -12.91 17.94
C LEU A 459 38.66 -11.47 17.53
N LYS A 460 38.21 -11.01 16.35
CA LYS A 460 38.42 -9.64 15.91
C LYS A 460 37.66 -8.62 16.78
N ARG A 461 36.47 -8.95 17.28
CA ARG A 461 35.73 -8.14 18.25
C ARG A 461 36.41 -8.06 19.62
N THR A 462 37.03 -9.16 20.05
CA THR A 462 37.78 -9.18 21.35
C THR A 462 39.10 -8.44 21.25
N ALA A 463 39.78 -8.49 20.10
CA ALA A 463 40.99 -7.72 19.85
C ALA A 463 40.72 -6.20 19.79
N LEU A 464 39.65 -5.79 19.08
CA LEU A 464 39.22 -4.37 19.03
C LEU A 464 38.76 -3.81 20.40
N LYS A 465 38.23 -4.65 21.30
CA LYS A 465 37.89 -4.23 22.66
C LYS A 465 39.12 -4.07 23.55
N ARG A 466 40.19 -4.82 23.30
CA ARG A 466 41.46 -4.69 24.06
C ARG A 466 42.30 -3.48 23.69
N THR A 467 42.16 -2.98 22.44
CA THR A 467 42.85 -1.75 21.98
C THR A 467 42.10 -0.47 22.33
N ALA A 468 40.84 -0.56 22.82
CA ALA A 468 40.05 0.60 23.23
C ALA A 468 40.06 0.85 24.77
N THR A 469 40.76 0.01 25.51
CA THR A 469 40.91 0.07 27.02
C THR A 469 42.36 0.13 27.47
N GLY A 470 43.30 0.50 26.57
CA GLY A 470 44.69 0.77 26.87
C GLY A 470 45.07 2.21 26.57
#